data_6dbe04bcf58db3b267f1f86a686e31bb
#
_entry.id   6dbe04bcf58db3b267f1f86a686e31bb
#
_cell.length_a   1.000
_cell.length_b   1.000
_cell.length_c   1.000
_cell.angle_alpha   90.00
_cell.angle_beta   90.00
_cell.angle_gamma   90.00
#
_symmetry.space_group_name_H-M   'P 1'
#
loop_
_entity.id
_entity.type
_entity.pdbx_description
1 polymer ?
#
loop_
_entity_poly.entity_id
_entity_poly.type
_entity_poly.pdbx_seq_one_letter_code
_entity_poly.pdbx_strand_id
1 'polypeptide(L)'
;EGAEIIWSSEDVKKAKVDSKGVVTGVAEGKVKIRATGKLNENIYDIMEITVKKSVIDPEAKLKDKDGNQLYYRKSNGEYREATYQDYKERSTFYKKVKVASEYKYTGWQTIDGSLYFFGKDNKYVTGDQVIQGAKYSFGSDGKLSKGSGAMGIDVSKHNGNIDWNAVKNSGVSYVIIRCGYRGYSTGVLVEDPMFRSNIKGAKAAGLKVGAYFYSQAVNEVEAVEEASMAIDLVKGYGLDYPLFIDVEASGGRGDAIGRDTRTAVCKTFCQTVQNSGISAGVYSNKNWFNEKISTGTLTSYRIWLAQYASAPTYSATRYDLWQYSSKGKVSGISGNVDMNISYMN
;
A
#
# COMPACT_ATOMS: atom_id res chain seq x y z
N GLU A 1 36.16 0.89 -5.94
CA GLU A 1 35.58 -0.46 -6.19
C GLU A 1 35.64 -1.23 -4.89
N GLY A 2 34.47 -1.60 -4.32
CA GLY A 2 34.35 -2.31 -3.06
C GLY A 2 34.91 -3.72 -3.22
N ALA A 3 35.71 -4.19 -2.24
CA ALA A 3 36.22 -5.56 -2.21
C ALA A 3 35.03 -6.55 -2.15
N GLU A 4 35.00 -7.48 -3.10
CA GLU A 4 33.98 -8.53 -3.13
C GLU A 4 34.28 -9.57 -2.04
N ILE A 5 33.28 -9.87 -1.20
CA ILE A 5 33.41 -10.76 -0.04
C ILE A 5 32.66 -12.06 -0.30
N ILE A 6 33.31 -13.18 0.00
CA ILE A 6 32.72 -14.52 0.03
C ILE A 6 32.38 -14.86 1.47
N TRP A 7 31.12 -15.16 1.72
CA TRP A 7 30.62 -15.56 3.02
C TRP A 7 30.47 -17.06 3.13
N SER A 8 30.85 -17.63 4.27
CA SER A 8 30.67 -19.06 4.54
C SER A 8 30.34 -19.31 6.01
N SER A 9 29.64 -20.40 6.26
CA SER A 9 29.36 -20.91 7.59
C SER A 9 30.15 -22.20 7.83
N GLU A 10 30.77 -22.34 8.99
CA GLU A 10 31.47 -23.57 9.37
C GLU A 10 30.50 -24.72 9.62
N ASP A 11 29.23 -24.45 9.94
CA ASP A 11 28.20 -25.46 10.14
C ASP A 11 26.83 -24.96 9.64
N VAL A 12 26.50 -25.28 8.40
CA VAL A 12 25.24 -24.89 7.76
C VAL A 12 23.99 -25.51 8.39
N LYS A 13 24.17 -26.55 9.24
CA LYS A 13 23.10 -27.16 10.02
C LYS A 13 22.75 -26.30 11.24
N LYS A 14 23.65 -25.42 11.68
CA LYS A 14 23.40 -24.45 12.78
C LYS A 14 23.05 -23.10 12.29
N ALA A 15 23.76 -22.58 11.30
CA ALA A 15 23.41 -21.31 10.64
C ALA A 15 23.83 -21.31 9.17
N LYS A 16 23.07 -20.62 8.33
CA LYS A 16 23.40 -20.34 6.93
C LYS A 16 23.71 -18.86 6.78
N VAL A 17 24.58 -18.54 5.82
CA VAL A 17 24.86 -17.17 5.41
C VAL A 17 24.68 -17.04 3.91
N ASP A 18 24.06 -15.96 3.45
CA ASP A 18 23.89 -15.69 2.03
C ASP A 18 25.05 -14.85 1.45
N SER A 19 25.03 -14.61 0.15
CA SER A 19 26.04 -13.82 -0.55
C SER A 19 26.12 -12.36 -0.13
N LYS A 20 25.15 -11.86 0.64
CA LYS A 20 25.11 -10.50 1.18
C LYS A 20 25.54 -10.44 2.64
N GLY A 21 25.93 -11.58 3.25
CA GLY A 21 26.32 -11.67 4.64
C GLY A 21 25.17 -11.77 5.63
N VAL A 22 23.93 -12.00 5.15
CA VAL A 22 22.76 -12.18 6.03
C VAL A 22 22.79 -13.60 6.61
N VAL A 23 22.84 -13.68 7.93
CA VAL A 23 22.91 -14.95 8.66
C VAL A 23 21.51 -15.38 9.11
N THR A 24 21.17 -16.64 8.84
CA THR A 24 19.91 -17.29 9.27
C THR A 24 20.22 -18.45 10.18
N GLY A 25 19.75 -18.40 11.43
CA GLY A 25 19.86 -19.52 12.38
C GLY A 25 19.00 -20.72 11.93
N VAL A 26 19.53 -21.92 12.03
CA VAL A 26 18.88 -23.19 11.64
C VAL A 26 18.65 -24.08 12.85
N ALA A 27 19.65 -24.24 13.71
CA ALA A 27 19.58 -25.03 14.94
C ALA A 27 20.42 -24.37 16.04
N GLU A 28 20.07 -24.66 17.29
CA GLU A 28 20.80 -24.13 18.44
C GLU A 28 22.29 -24.51 18.44
N GLY A 29 23.09 -23.60 18.92
CA GLY A 29 24.50 -23.80 19.14
C GLY A 29 25.37 -22.66 18.66
N LYS A 30 26.66 -22.77 18.93
CA LYS A 30 27.66 -21.85 18.44
C LYS A 30 28.14 -22.26 17.06
N VAL A 31 28.35 -21.32 16.19
CA VAL A 31 28.87 -21.51 14.84
C VAL A 31 29.65 -20.27 14.41
N LYS A 32 30.70 -20.49 13.64
CA LYS A 32 31.48 -19.39 13.08
C LYS A 32 31.05 -19.07 11.66
N ILE A 33 30.91 -17.80 11.40
CA ILE A 33 30.68 -17.23 10.05
C ILE A 33 31.99 -16.55 9.63
N ARG A 34 32.45 -16.88 8.43
CA ARG A 34 33.67 -16.36 7.85
C ARG A 34 33.36 -15.45 6.67
N ALA A 35 33.96 -14.29 6.68
CA ALA A 35 34.01 -13.36 5.55
C ALA A 35 35.41 -13.43 4.94
N THR A 36 35.53 -13.75 3.66
CA THR A 36 36.81 -13.92 2.96
C THR A 36 36.88 -13.00 1.76
N GLY A 37 37.98 -12.31 1.56
CA GLY A 37 38.20 -11.50 0.37
C GLY A 37 38.32 -12.37 -0.89
N LYS A 38 37.51 -12.11 -1.90
CA LYS A 38 37.46 -12.91 -3.15
C LYS A 38 38.78 -12.90 -3.92
N LEU A 39 39.50 -11.79 -3.86
CA LEU A 39 40.79 -11.64 -4.58
C LEU A 39 42.00 -12.16 -3.79
N ASN A 40 41.87 -12.38 -2.49
CA ASN A 40 42.92 -12.91 -1.64
C ASN A 40 42.31 -13.62 -0.43
N GLU A 41 42.31 -14.95 -0.44
CA GLU A 41 41.71 -15.79 0.59
C GLU A 41 42.45 -15.72 1.95
N ASN A 42 43.65 -15.17 1.97
CA ASN A 42 44.39 -14.91 3.23
C ASN A 42 43.86 -13.69 3.99
N ILE A 43 43.01 -12.88 3.34
CA ILE A 43 42.29 -11.79 3.98
C ILE A 43 40.92 -12.26 4.39
N TYR A 44 40.74 -12.54 5.67
CA TYR A 44 39.44 -12.99 6.20
C TYR A 44 39.21 -12.48 7.61
N ASP A 45 37.94 -12.48 7.99
CA ASP A 45 37.51 -12.28 9.38
C ASP A 45 36.51 -13.37 9.78
N ILE A 46 36.47 -13.69 11.07
CA ILE A 46 35.59 -14.74 11.62
C ILE A 46 34.83 -14.17 12.80
N MET A 47 33.50 -14.33 12.74
CA MET A 47 32.60 -14.00 13.84
C MET A 47 31.98 -15.27 14.41
N GLU A 48 32.13 -15.55 15.69
CA GLU A 48 31.37 -16.58 16.37
C GLU A 48 30.00 -16.04 16.75
N ILE A 49 28.94 -16.69 16.27
CA ILE A 49 27.56 -16.40 16.62
C ILE A 49 26.96 -17.53 17.44
N THR A 50 26.05 -17.20 18.34
CA THR A 50 25.27 -18.19 19.08
C THR A 50 23.85 -18.18 18.57
N VAL A 51 23.44 -19.25 17.91
CA VAL A 51 22.05 -19.50 17.56
C VAL A 51 21.36 -20.01 18.82
N LYS A 52 20.42 -19.25 19.31
CA LYS A 52 19.54 -19.67 20.40
C LYS A 52 18.21 -20.09 19.77
N LYS A 53 17.59 -21.15 20.32
CA LYS A 53 16.23 -21.45 19.98
C LYS A 53 15.41 -20.21 20.31
N SER A 54 14.69 -19.68 19.33
CA SER A 54 13.63 -18.74 19.62
C SER A 54 12.54 -19.52 20.35
N VAL A 55 12.72 -19.67 21.64
CA VAL A 55 11.65 -20.11 22.52
C VAL A 55 10.73 -18.90 22.62
N ILE A 56 9.79 -18.79 21.70
CA ILE A 56 8.56 -18.09 22.03
C ILE A 56 8.02 -18.95 23.17
N ASP A 57 8.18 -18.48 24.38
CA ASP A 57 7.59 -19.10 25.55
C ASP A 57 6.09 -19.31 25.23
N PRO A 58 5.61 -20.57 25.14
CA PRO A 58 4.21 -20.83 24.81
C PRO A 58 3.26 -20.15 25.80
N GLU A 59 3.72 -19.91 27.03
CA GLU A 59 2.98 -19.24 28.09
C GLU A 59 3.14 -17.71 28.07
N ALA A 60 4.02 -17.17 27.21
CA ALA A 60 4.14 -15.73 27.07
C ALA A 60 2.81 -15.12 26.60
N LYS A 61 2.46 -13.99 27.19
CA LYS A 61 1.19 -13.27 26.92
C LYS A 61 1.13 -12.80 25.48
N LEU A 62 0.06 -13.16 24.77
CA LEU A 62 -0.19 -12.73 23.42
C LEU A 62 -0.65 -11.26 23.41
N LYS A 63 0.04 -10.44 22.66
CA LYS A 63 -0.26 -9.01 22.49
C LYS A 63 -0.53 -8.66 21.04
N ASP A 64 -1.32 -7.60 20.82
CA ASP A 64 -1.48 -7.04 19.48
C ASP A 64 -0.27 -6.17 19.08
N LYS A 65 -0.31 -5.60 17.87
CA LYS A 65 0.74 -4.72 17.34
C LYS A 65 0.98 -3.46 18.19
N ASP A 66 0.00 -3.04 18.98
CA ASP A 66 0.04 -1.86 19.83
C ASP A 66 0.45 -2.21 21.28
N GLY A 67 0.81 -3.48 21.53
CA GLY A 67 1.25 -3.98 22.82
C GLY A 67 0.12 -4.30 23.81
N ASN A 68 -1.15 -4.25 23.38
CA ASN A 68 -2.28 -4.57 24.25
C ASN A 68 -2.42 -6.08 24.44
N GLN A 69 -2.67 -6.51 25.67
CA GLN A 69 -2.95 -7.91 25.98
C GLN A 69 -4.20 -8.39 25.26
N LEU A 70 -4.12 -9.55 24.63
CA LEU A 70 -5.24 -10.25 24.00
C LEU A 70 -5.83 -11.30 24.94
N TYR A 71 -7.12 -11.56 24.76
CA TYR A 71 -7.91 -12.51 25.55
C TYR A 71 -8.61 -13.51 24.63
N TYR A 72 -8.88 -14.70 25.10
CA TYR A 72 -9.82 -15.61 24.45
C TYR A 72 -10.99 -15.96 25.36
N ARG A 73 -12.11 -16.35 24.76
CA ARG A 73 -13.33 -16.71 25.49
C ARG A 73 -13.38 -18.21 25.69
N LYS A 74 -13.51 -18.64 26.96
CA LYS A 74 -13.73 -20.05 27.32
C LYS A 74 -15.16 -20.48 26.95
N SER A 75 -15.41 -21.79 26.94
CA SER A 75 -16.74 -22.38 26.69
C SER A 75 -17.79 -21.93 27.71
N ASN A 76 -17.40 -21.65 28.93
CA ASN A 76 -18.28 -21.14 30.00
C ASN A 76 -18.58 -19.63 29.89
N GLY A 77 -18.07 -18.95 28.85
CA GLY A 77 -18.29 -17.52 28.62
C GLY A 77 -17.29 -16.59 29.28
N GLU A 78 -16.40 -17.10 30.16
CA GLU A 78 -15.36 -16.30 30.80
C GLU A 78 -14.20 -16.00 29.84
N TYR A 79 -13.51 -14.89 30.08
CA TYR A 79 -12.32 -14.49 29.32
C TYR A 79 -11.05 -14.78 30.10
N ARG A 80 -10.07 -15.35 29.42
CA ARG A 80 -8.71 -15.55 29.93
C ARG A 80 -7.71 -14.78 29.06
N GLU A 81 -6.62 -14.29 29.66
CA GLU A 81 -5.48 -13.77 28.90
C GLU A 81 -4.99 -14.83 27.94
N ALA A 82 -4.81 -14.44 26.68
CA ALA A 82 -4.30 -15.33 25.64
C ALA A 82 -2.78 -15.42 25.69
N THR A 83 -2.25 -16.60 25.40
CA THR A 83 -0.83 -16.87 25.26
C THR A 83 -0.48 -17.20 23.82
N TYR A 84 0.81 -17.32 23.50
CA TYR A 84 1.25 -17.75 22.15
C TYR A 84 0.82 -19.20 21.85
N GLN A 85 0.60 -20.05 22.86
CA GLN A 85 0.02 -21.37 22.64
C GLN A 85 -1.42 -21.27 22.16
N ASP A 86 -2.22 -20.38 22.75
CA ASP A 86 -3.60 -20.15 22.29
C ASP A 86 -3.65 -19.67 20.84
N TYR A 87 -2.69 -18.87 20.39
CA TYR A 87 -2.61 -18.38 18.99
C TYR A 87 -2.48 -19.50 17.96
N LYS A 88 -1.82 -20.63 18.30
CA LYS A 88 -1.71 -21.78 17.42
C LYS A 88 -3.02 -22.58 17.29
N GLU A 89 -3.88 -22.50 18.29
CA GLU A 89 -5.06 -23.34 18.44
C GLU A 89 -6.37 -22.60 18.14
N ARG A 90 -6.35 -21.28 18.13
CA ARG A 90 -7.55 -20.43 18.10
C ARG A 90 -7.46 -19.36 17.03
N SER A 91 -8.61 -19.00 16.46
CA SER A 91 -8.74 -17.98 15.42
C SER A 91 -9.46 -16.72 15.87
N THR A 92 -9.85 -16.64 17.16
CA THR A 92 -10.64 -15.52 17.68
C THR A 92 -10.07 -15.03 19.00
N PHE A 93 -9.69 -13.74 19.02
CA PHE A 93 -9.17 -13.07 20.19
C PHE A 93 -9.93 -11.77 20.46
N TYR A 94 -9.80 -11.25 21.67
CA TYR A 94 -10.53 -10.08 22.13
C TYR A 94 -9.57 -9.10 22.80
N LYS A 95 -9.88 -7.81 22.74
CA LYS A 95 -9.19 -6.77 23.51
C LYS A 95 -10.02 -6.37 24.72
N LYS A 96 -9.35 -6.05 25.83
CA LYS A 96 -10.00 -5.48 26.99
C LYS A 96 -9.93 -3.97 26.92
N VAL A 97 -11.06 -3.29 26.87
CA VAL A 97 -11.13 -1.83 26.78
C VAL A 97 -11.27 -1.22 28.19
N LYS A 98 -10.78 0.01 28.37
CA LYS A 98 -10.49 0.74 29.62
C LYS A 98 -11.54 0.70 30.76
N VAL A 99 -12.71 0.19 30.59
CA VAL A 99 -13.76 0.18 31.63
C VAL A 99 -14.46 -1.19 31.66
N ALA A 100 -13.70 -2.26 31.73
CA ALA A 100 -14.20 -3.65 31.84
C ALA A 100 -15.10 -4.07 30.65
N SER A 101 -15.13 -3.34 29.54
CA SER A 101 -15.79 -3.75 28.30
C SER A 101 -14.78 -4.39 27.38
N GLU A 102 -15.17 -5.50 26.76
CA GLU A 102 -14.39 -6.22 25.79
C GLU A 102 -14.98 -5.98 24.41
N TYR A 103 -14.13 -5.82 23.40
CA TYR A 103 -14.60 -5.84 22.02
C TYR A 103 -13.91 -6.94 21.24
N LYS A 104 -14.63 -7.49 20.30
CA LYS A 104 -14.14 -8.52 19.40
C LYS A 104 -13.41 -7.89 18.24
N TYR A 105 -12.41 -8.60 17.70
CA TYR A 105 -11.86 -8.24 16.43
C TYR A 105 -12.94 -8.30 15.36
N THR A 106 -13.08 -7.22 14.61
CA THR A 106 -13.89 -7.12 13.38
C THR A 106 -13.13 -6.29 12.38
N GLY A 107 -13.35 -6.56 11.08
CA GLY A 107 -12.67 -5.86 10.01
C GLY A 107 -11.18 -6.18 9.94
N TRP A 108 -10.42 -5.27 9.35
CA TRP A 108 -9.00 -5.43 9.16
C TRP A 108 -8.20 -5.32 10.44
N GLN A 109 -7.29 -6.27 10.67
CA GLN A 109 -6.39 -6.30 11.83
C GLN A 109 -4.99 -6.70 11.38
N THR A 110 -3.98 -6.00 11.87
CA THR A 110 -2.58 -6.42 11.71
C THR A 110 -2.12 -7.08 13.01
N ILE A 111 -1.67 -8.33 12.90
CA ILE A 111 -1.19 -9.13 14.04
C ILE A 111 0.17 -9.70 13.63
N ASP A 112 1.21 -9.44 14.40
CA ASP A 112 2.60 -9.88 14.14
C ASP A 112 3.05 -9.59 12.69
N GLY A 113 2.75 -8.38 12.21
CA GLY A 113 3.12 -7.93 10.87
C GLY A 113 2.32 -8.55 9.71
N SER A 114 1.37 -9.44 10.00
CA SER A 114 0.48 -10.05 9.00
C SER A 114 -0.91 -9.42 9.06
N LEU A 115 -1.53 -9.21 7.89
CA LEU A 115 -2.85 -8.61 7.79
C LEU A 115 -3.92 -9.70 7.72
N TYR A 116 -4.98 -9.54 8.51
CA TYR A 116 -6.14 -10.42 8.62
C TYR A 116 -7.42 -9.61 8.44
N PHE A 117 -8.49 -10.27 8.00
CA PHE A 117 -9.82 -9.69 8.06
C PHE A 117 -10.72 -10.57 8.94
N PHE A 118 -11.35 -9.96 9.95
CA PHE A 118 -12.27 -10.63 10.86
C PHE A 118 -13.70 -10.32 10.49
N GLY A 119 -14.50 -11.37 10.29
CA GLY A 119 -15.92 -11.27 10.01
C GLY A 119 -16.75 -10.79 11.21
N LYS A 120 -18.06 -10.66 10.99
CA LYS A 120 -19.00 -10.28 12.05
C LYS A 120 -19.10 -11.33 13.17
N ASP A 121 -18.69 -12.55 12.90
CA ASP A 121 -18.57 -13.66 13.85
C ASP A 121 -17.26 -13.59 14.66
N ASN A 122 -16.46 -12.56 14.45
CA ASN A 122 -15.17 -12.33 15.09
C ASN A 122 -14.10 -13.41 14.82
N LYS A 123 -14.23 -14.10 13.70
CA LYS A 123 -13.22 -15.03 13.18
C LYS A 123 -12.55 -14.44 11.96
N TYR A 124 -11.27 -14.75 11.77
CA TYR A 124 -10.61 -14.38 10.54
C TYR A 124 -11.19 -15.19 9.37
N VAL A 125 -11.22 -14.58 8.21
CA VAL A 125 -11.65 -15.24 6.97
C VAL A 125 -10.46 -15.96 6.32
N THR A 126 -10.78 -16.95 5.49
CA THR A 126 -9.80 -17.73 4.70
C THR A 126 -10.27 -17.86 3.26
N GLY A 127 -9.38 -18.23 2.34
CA GLY A 127 -9.69 -18.36 0.92
C GLY A 127 -9.99 -17.03 0.26
N ASP A 128 -10.68 -17.08 -0.88
CA ASP A 128 -11.04 -15.88 -1.64
C ASP A 128 -12.27 -15.20 -1.02
N GLN A 129 -12.12 -13.91 -0.77
CA GLN A 129 -13.15 -13.07 -0.15
C GLN A 129 -13.39 -11.81 -0.98
N VAL A 130 -14.64 -11.33 -0.99
CA VAL A 130 -14.98 -10.01 -1.52
C VAL A 130 -15.30 -9.10 -0.34
N ILE A 131 -14.41 -8.16 -0.07
CA ILE A 131 -14.51 -7.23 1.05
C ILE A 131 -14.61 -5.81 0.48
N GLN A 132 -15.70 -5.13 0.76
CA GLN A 132 -15.99 -3.78 0.24
C GLN A 132 -15.87 -3.68 -1.30
N GLY A 133 -16.24 -4.76 -2.01
CA GLY A 133 -16.18 -4.82 -3.47
C GLY A 133 -14.85 -5.31 -4.04
N ALA A 134 -13.82 -5.46 -3.23
CA ALA A 134 -12.50 -5.92 -3.62
C ALA A 134 -12.28 -7.40 -3.32
N LYS A 135 -11.62 -8.11 -4.25
CA LYS A 135 -11.23 -9.51 -4.05
C LYS A 135 -9.90 -9.58 -3.32
N TYR A 136 -9.89 -10.38 -2.26
CA TYR A 136 -8.71 -10.71 -1.47
C TYR A 136 -8.60 -12.21 -1.33
N SER A 137 -7.36 -12.72 -1.28
CA SER A 137 -7.09 -14.13 -0.98
C SER A 137 -6.37 -14.24 0.35
N PHE A 138 -6.89 -15.07 1.24
CA PHE A 138 -6.29 -15.34 2.56
C PHE A 138 -5.83 -16.79 2.63
N GLY A 139 -4.69 -17.02 3.27
CA GLY A 139 -4.22 -18.37 3.56
C GLY A 139 -5.15 -19.13 4.50
N SER A 140 -4.92 -20.43 4.65
CA SER A 140 -5.64 -21.27 5.64
C SER A 140 -5.40 -20.81 7.09
N ASP A 141 -4.31 -20.07 7.32
CA ASP A 141 -3.95 -19.42 8.58
C ASP A 141 -4.58 -18.01 8.74
N GLY A 142 -5.44 -17.60 7.81
CA GLY A 142 -6.12 -16.30 7.82
C GLY A 142 -5.27 -15.09 7.40
N LYS A 143 -4.00 -15.30 7.05
CA LYS A 143 -3.14 -14.19 6.59
C LYS A 143 -3.49 -13.78 5.17
N LEU A 144 -3.48 -12.49 4.91
CA LEU A 144 -3.62 -11.97 3.55
C LEU A 144 -2.47 -12.49 2.67
N SER A 145 -2.82 -13.15 1.57
CA SER A 145 -1.84 -13.72 0.63
C SER A 145 -1.13 -12.62 -0.16
N LYS A 146 0.15 -12.85 -0.49
CA LYS A 146 0.88 -11.99 -1.43
C LYS A 146 0.19 -11.99 -2.79
N GLY A 147 0.06 -10.82 -3.40
CA GLY A 147 -0.61 -10.65 -4.69
C GLY A 147 -2.11 -10.34 -4.59
N SER A 148 -2.69 -10.38 -3.39
CA SER A 148 -3.99 -9.74 -3.14
C SER A 148 -3.84 -8.23 -3.25
N GLY A 149 -4.84 -7.57 -3.84
CA GLY A 149 -4.82 -6.13 -3.95
C GLY A 149 -4.84 -5.43 -2.58
N ALA A 150 -4.12 -4.33 -2.45
CA ALA A 150 -4.18 -3.48 -1.27
C ALA A 150 -5.37 -2.51 -1.38
N MET A 151 -6.17 -2.38 -0.32
CA MET A 151 -7.26 -1.40 -0.27
C MET A 151 -6.72 0.01 -0.06
N GLY A 152 -7.15 0.93 -0.90
CA GLY A 152 -6.82 2.35 -0.82
C GLY A 152 -8.02 3.24 -1.10
N ILE A 153 -7.79 4.52 -0.94
CA ILE A 153 -8.73 5.58 -1.29
C ILE A 153 -8.04 6.66 -2.11
N ASP A 154 -8.81 7.46 -2.82
CA ASP A 154 -8.30 8.73 -3.30
C ASP A 154 -9.16 9.89 -2.78
N VAL A 155 -8.50 11.03 -2.53
CA VAL A 155 -9.10 12.17 -1.85
C VAL A 155 -8.64 13.50 -2.42
N SER A 156 -9.47 14.51 -2.20
CA SER A 156 -9.20 15.90 -2.56
C SER A 156 -9.86 16.84 -1.55
N LYS A 157 -9.88 18.13 -1.84
CA LYS A 157 -10.61 19.14 -1.05
C LYS A 157 -12.09 18.80 -0.82
N HIS A 158 -12.68 17.97 -1.68
CA HIS A 158 -14.10 17.61 -1.59
C HIS A 158 -14.42 16.67 -0.42
N ASN A 159 -13.42 16.01 0.15
CA ASN A 159 -13.57 15.12 1.31
C ASN A 159 -13.47 15.88 2.65
N GLY A 160 -13.17 17.19 2.62
CA GLY A 160 -13.08 18.03 3.82
C GLY A 160 -11.95 17.59 4.77
N ASN A 161 -12.20 17.75 6.06
CA ASN A 161 -11.26 17.31 7.10
C ASN A 161 -11.37 15.81 7.31
N ILE A 162 -10.21 15.15 7.40
CA ILE A 162 -10.10 13.69 7.49
C ILE A 162 -9.41 13.30 8.80
N ASP A 163 -10.00 12.37 9.54
CA ASP A 163 -9.31 11.67 10.64
C ASP A 163 -8.51 10.50 10.06
N TRP A 164 -7.23 10.74 9.82
CA TRP A 164 -6.34 9.78 9.20
C TRP A 164 -6.07 8.54 10.06
N ASN A 165 -6.16 8.65 11.39
CA ASN A 165 -6.04 7.49 12.27
C ASN A 165 -7.26 6.56 12.14
N ALA A 166 -8.45 7.13 12.07
CA ALA A 166 -9.67 6.37 11.81
C ALA A 166 -9.63 5.72 10.42
N VAL A 167 -9.15 6.43 9.39
CA VAL A 167 -8.95 5.89 8.04
C VAL A 167 -8.00 4.69 8.07
N LYS A 168 -6.84 4.83 8.71
CA LYS A 168 -5.86 3.73 8.85
C LYS A 168 -6.46 2.52 9.55
N ASN A 169 -7.20 2.76 10.63
CA ASN A 169 -7.82 1.69 11.42
C ASN A 169 -8.95 0.97 10.68
N SER A 170 -9.53 1.55 9.62
CA SER A 170 -10.53 0.89 8.77
C SER A 170 -9.95 -0.02 7.69
N GLY A 171 -8.63 -0.29 7.72
CA GLY A 171 -7.96 -1.22 6.80
C GLY A 171 -7.41 -0.58 5.53
N VAL A 172 -7.59 0.72 5.35
CA VAL A 172 -6.94 1.47 4.26
C VAL A 172 -5.43 1.41 4.42
N SER A 173 -4.73 1.03 3.36
CA SER A 173 -3.27 0.87 3.36
C SER A 173 -2.56 2.00 2.62
N TYR A 174 -3.22 2.64 1.68
CA TYR A 174 -2.65 3.76 0.92
C TYR A 174 -3.72 4.78 0.52
N VAL A 175 -3.26 5.96 0.17
CA VAL A 175 -4.11 7.03 -0.35
C VAL A 175 -3.41 7.72 -1.52
N ILE A 176 -4.19 8.07 -2.56
CA ILE A 176 -3.76 8.93 -3.66
C ILE A 176 -4.43 10.29 -3.46
N ILE A 177 -3.64 11.36 -3.32
CA ILE A 177 -4.13 12.68 -2.87
C ILE A 177 -4.02 13.66 -4.02
N ARG A 178 -5.10 14.38 -4.34
CA ARG A 178 -5.02 15.45 -5.32
C ARG A 178 -4.06 16.54 -4.85
N CYS A 179 -2.98 16.75 -5.60
CA CYS A 179 -2.04 17.82 -5.28
C CYS A 179 -2.45 19.16 -5.91
N GLY A 180 -3.05 19.12 -7.08
CA GLY A 180 -3.49 20.32 -7.78
C GLY A 180 -4.40 20.01 -8.96
N TYR A 181 -4.81 21.04 -9.64
CA TYR A 181 -5.66 20.94 -10.84
C TYR A 181 -5.47 22.16 -11.74
N ARG A 182 -5.82 21.99 -13.01
CA ARG A 182 -5.98 23.12 -13.93
C ARG A 182 -7.45 23.51 -14.05
N GLY A 183 -7.76 24.79 -14.03
CA GLY A 183 -9.14 25.29 -14.10
C GLY A 183 -9.84 24.93 -15.41
N TYR A 184 -11.10 24.51 -15.32
CA TYR A 184 -11.92 24.01 -16.44
C TYR A 184 -12.02 24.97 -17.64
N SER A 185 -12.19 26.26 -17.36
CA SER A 185 -12.33 27.30 -18.38
C SER A 185 -11.15 28.27 -18.42
N THR A 186 -10.58 28.58 -17.26
CA THR A 186 -9.52 29.57 -17.11
C THR A 186 -8.15 29.05 -17.52
N GLY A 187 -7.91 27.73 -17.40
CA GLY A 187 -6.61 27.13 -17.61
C GLY A 187 -5.56 27.46 -16.55
N VAL A 188 -5.96 28.11 -15.44
CA VAL A 188 -5.07 28.50 -14.34
C VAL A 188 -4.71 27.26 -13.51
N LEU A 189 -3.44 27.14 -13.15
CA LEU A 189 -2.95 26.09 -12.22
C LEU A 189 -3.29 26.46 -10.79
N VAL A 190 -3.84 25.50 -10.04
CA VAL A 190 -4.29 25.69 -8.66
C VAL A 190 -3.84 24.53 -7.79
N GLU A 191 -3.22 24.82 -6.65
CA GLU A 191 -2.95 23.82 -5.61
C GLU A 191 -4.27 23.38 -4.96
N ASP A 192 -4.46 22.10 -4.70
CA ASP A 192 -5.59 21.65 -3.89
C ASP A 192 -5.41 22.13 -2.44
N PRO A 193 -6.36 22.93 -1.90
CA PRO A 193 -6.18 23.56 -0.60
C PRO A 193 -6.04 22.57 0.57
N MET A 194 -6.45 21.32 0.37
CA MET A 194 -6.32 20.27 1.39
C MET A 194 -5.08 19.37 1.17
N PHE A 195 -4.34 19.57 0.09
CA PHE A 195 -3.22 18.68 -0.24
C PHE A 195 -2.21 18.56 0.89
N ARG A 196 -1.72 19.70 1.39
CA ARG A 196 -0.64 19.71 2.40
C ARG A 196 -1.07 19.12 3.73
N SER A 197 -2.31 19.36 4.15
CA SER A 197 -2.87 18.77 5.37
C SER A 197 -3.10 17.26 5.21
N ASN A 198 -3.64 16.85 4.06
CA ASN A 198 -3.93 15.46 3.77
C ASN A 198 -2.65 14.61 3.70
N ILE A 199 -1.62 15.05 2.96
CA ILE A 199 -0.41 14.26 2.81
C ILE A 199 0.36 14.13 4.13
N LYS A 200 0.41 15.19 4.94
CA LYS A 200 1.03 15.16 6.27
C LYS A 200 0.27 14.23 7.22
N GLY A 201 -1.06 14.35 7.26
CA GLY A 201 -1.92 13.54 8.10
C GLY A 201 -1.87 12.06 7.74
N ALA A 202 -1.96 11.74 6.45
CA ALA A 202 -1.88 10.36 5.96
C ALA A 202 -0.54 9.70 6.31
N LYS A 203 0.58 10.40 6.08
CA LYS A 203 1.91 9.90 6.43
C LYS A 203 2.08 9.74 7.95
N ALA A 204 1.61 10.68 8.74
CA ALA A 204 1.66 10.59 10.21
C ALA A 204 0.86 9.39 10.75
N ALA A 205 -0.23 9.01 10.09
CA ALA A 205 -1.01 7.81 10.40
C ALA A 205 -0.37 6.50 9.86
N GLY A 206 0.77 6.58 9.14
CA GLY A 206 1.45 5.42 8.58
C GLY A 206 0.77 4.84 7.34
N LEU A 207 0.04 5.66 6.58
CA LEU A 207 -0.45 5.28 5.26
C LEU A 207 0.65 5.48 4.21
N LYS A 208 0.71 4.60 3.22
CA LYS A 208 1.46 4.86 1.98
C LYS A 208 0.75 5.94 1.18
N VAL A 209 1.52 6.84 0.55
CA VAL A 209 0.95 7.98 -0.17
C VAL A 209 1.37 8.03 -1.62
N GLY A 210 0.45 8.41 -2.48
CA GLY A 210 0.68 8.87 -3.84
C GLY A 210 -0.03 10.21 -4.05
N ALA A 211 0.09 10.75 -5.25
CA ALA A 211 -0.58 11.99 -5.59
C ALA A 211 -1.18 11.96 -7.00
N TYR A 212 -2.15 12.82 -7.26
CA TYR A 212 -2.62 13.06 -8.62
C TYR A 212 -2.85 14.55 -8.90
N PHE A 213 -2.70 14.91 -10.17
CA PHE A 213 -3.01 16.22 -10.69
C PHE A 213 -4.19 16.11 -11.66
N TYR A 214 -5.26 16.85 -11.39
CA TYR A 214 -6.46 16.88 -12.24
C TYR A 214 -6.23 17.77 -13.44
N SER A 215 -6.08 17.18 -14.60
CA SER A 215 -5.64 17.83 -15.81
C SER A 215 -6.76 18.42 -16.63
N GLN A 216 -6.51 19.61 -17.18
CA GLN A 216 -7.26 20.24 -18.23
C GLN A 216 -6.32 20.73 -19.35
N ALA A 217 -5.13 20.13 -19.47
CA ALA A 217 -4.16 20.47 -20.49
C ALA A 217 -4.70 20.17 -21.90
N VAL A 218 -4.51 21.10 -22.81
CA VAL A 218 -4.93 20.97 -24.21
C VAL A 218 -3.77 20.77 -25.18
N ASN A 219 -2.54 20.81 -24.70
CA ASN A 219 -1.33 20.56 -25.43
C ASN A 219 -0.18 20.10 -24.50
N GLU A 220 0.96 19.75 -25.09
CA GLU A 220 2.12 19.24 -24.35
C GLU A 220 2.80 20.30 -23.47
N VAL A 221 2.78 21.58 -23.85
CA VAL A 221 3.34 22.68 -23.04
C VAL A 221 2.60 22.75 -21.71
N GLU A 222 1.28 22.76 -21.78
CA GLU A 222 0.45 22.77 -20.57
C GLU A 222 0.63 21.50 -19.71
N ALA A 223 0.89 20.35 -20.35
CA ALA A 223 1.21 19.12 -19.62
C ALA A 223 2.53 19.22 -18.84
N VAL A 224 3.55 19.90 -19.41
CA VAL A 224 4.81 20.19 -18.68
C VAL A 224 4.57 21.14 -17.53
N GLU A 225 3.74 22.18 -17.70
CA GLU A 225 3.40 23.11 -16.62
C GLU A 225 2.70 22.38 -15.45
N GLU A 226 1.71 21.52 -15.77
CA GLU A 226 0.99 20.72 -14.77
C GLU A 226 1.95 19.77 -14.03
N ALA A 227 2.80 19.05 -14.78
CA ALA A 227 3.79 18.14 -14.20
C ALA A 227 4.78 18.88 -13.31
N SER A 228 5.28 20.04 -13.75
CA SER A 228 6.23 20.86 -12.99
C SER A 228 5.63 21.33 -11.67
N MET A 229 4.40 21.85 -11.69
CA MET A 229 3.70 22.21 -10.46
C MET A 229 3.48 20.99 -9.55
N ALA A 230 3.05 19.87 -10.10
CA ALA A 230 2.80 18.65 -9.33
C ALA A 230 4.09 18.13 -8.65
N ILE A 231 5.22 18.15 -9.37
CA ILE A 231 6.54 17.78 -8.84
C ILE A 231 6.93 18.69 -7.67
N ASP A 232 6.77 19.99 -7.83
CA ASP A 232 7.09 20.98 -6.78
C ASP A 232 6.22 20.77 -5.54
N LEU A 233 4.94 20.49 -5.73
CA LEU A 233 4.00 20.25 -4.63
C LEU A 233 4.33 19.01 -3.82
N VAL A 234 4.76 17.92 -4.48
CA VAL A 234 5.08 16.64 -3.80
C VAL A 234 6.52 16.56 -3.29
N LYS A 235 7.35 17.54 -3.64
CA LYS A 235 8.76 17.60 -3.26
C LYS A 235 8.94 17.52 -1.74
N GLY A 236 9.81 16.60 -1.30
CA GLY A 236 10.16 16.42 0.11
C GLY A 236 9.19 15.53 0.90
N TYR A 237 8.05 15.13 0.34
CA TYR A 237 7.14 14.21 1.04
C TYR A 237 7.51 12.72 0.89
N GLY A 238 8.26 12.36 -0.17
CA GLY A 238 8.61 10.95 -0.45
C GLY A 238 7.37 10.13 -0.74
N LEU A 239 6.97 10.06 -2.02
CA LEU A 239 5.82 9.28 -2.44
C LEU A 239 6.15 7.78 -2.45
N ASP A 240 5.24 6.96 -1.93
CA ASP A 240 5.28 5.50 -1.99
C ASP A 240 4.58 4.96 -3.25
N TYR A 241 3.63 5.74 -3.76
CA TYR A 241 2.85 5.49 -4.97
C TYR A 241 3.15 6.55 -6.03
N PRO A 242 2.83 6.29 -7.31
CA PRO A 242 3.10 7.23 -8.39
C PRO A 242 2.44 8.60 -8.21
N LEU A 243 2.97 9.56 -8.97
CA LEU A 243 2.28 10.81 -9.28
C LEU A 243 1.51 10.60 -10.59
N PHE A 244 0.18 10.70 -10.53
CA PHE A 244 -0.71 10.45 -11.65
C PHE A 244 -1.18 11.75 -12.30
N ILE A 245 -1.27 11.73 -13.63
CA ILE A 245 -2.15 12.66 -14.35
C ILE A 245 -3.56 12.06 -14.38
N ASP A 246 -4.54 12.84 -14.02
CA ASP A 246 -5.96 12.48 -14.06
C ASP A 246 -6.62 13.15 -15.25
N VAL A 247 -7.05 12.35 -16.22
CA VAL A 247 -7.71 12.79 -17.45
C VAL A 247 -9.07 12.12 -17.58
N GLU A 248 -10.14 12.90 -17.47
CA GLU A 248 -11.51 12.39 -17.50
C GLU A 248 -12.50 13.45 -18.03
N ALA A 249 -13.72 13.00 -18.34
CA ALA A 249 -14.78 13.93 -18.75
C ALA A 249 -15.12 14.91 -17.63
N SER A 250 -15.04 16.17 -17.91
CA SER A 250 -15.19 17.24 -16.93
C SER A 250 -16.19 18.33 -17.35
N GLY A 251 -16.58 18.37 -18.62
CA GLY A 251 -17.25 19.52 -19.24
C GLY A 251 -16.30 20.70 -19.47
N GLY A 252 -15.00 20.51 -19.28
CA GLY A 252 -13.98 21.54 -19.41
C GLY A 252 -13.23 21.53 -20.75
N ARG A 253 -12.20 22.39 -20.83
CA ARG A 253 -11.38 22.60 -22.02
C ARG A 253 -10.64 21.32 -22.48
N GLY A 254 -10.25 20.45 -21.56
CA GLY A 254 -9.57 19.18 -21.86
C GLY A 254 -10.44 18.16 -22.59
N ASP A 255 -11.78 18.28 -22.54
CA ASP A 255 -12.69 17.33 -23.18
C ASP A 255 -12.68 17.45 -24.72
N ALA A 256 -12.41 18.66 -25.21
CA ALA A 256 -12.48 18.99 -26.64
C ALA A 256 -11.30 18.51 -27.49
N ILE A 257 -10.18 18.10 -26.86
CA ILE A 257 -8.99 17.67 -27.61
C ILE A 257 -9.15 16.25 -28.17
N GLY A 258 -8.48 16.01 -29.30
CA GLY A 258 -8.47 14.70 -29.95
C GLY A 258 -7.67 13.64 -29.18
N ARG A 259 -7.84 12.38 -29.58
CA ARG A 259 -7.20 11.21 -28.98
C ARG A 259 -5.66 11.32 -28.94
N ASP A 260 -5.08 11.73 -30.08
CA ASP A 260 -3.62 11.80 -30.21
C ASP A 260 -3.03 12.91 -29.32
N THR A 261 -3.65 14.09 -29.32
CA THR A 261 -3.27 15.19 -28.44
C THR A 261 -3.39 14.82 -26.97
N ARG A 262 -4.49 14.17 -26.56
CA ARG A 262 -4.68 13.70 -25.18
C ARG A 262 -3.64 12.66 -24.79
N THR A 263 -3.29 11.77 -25.71
CA THR A 263 -2.23 10.78 -25.50
C THR A 263 -0.87 11.46 -25.35
N ALA A 264 -0.58 12.49 -26.19
CA ALA A 264 0.65 13.28 -26.08
C ALA A 264 0.73 14.02 -24.72
N VAL A 265 -0.38 14.64 -24.27
CA VAL A 265 -0.49 15.27 -22.93
C VAL A 265 -0.15 14.27 -21.83
N CYS A 266 -0.76 13.08 -21.83
CA CYS A 266 -0.47 12.04 -20.84
C CYS A 266 1.01 11.63 -20.85
N LYS A 267 1.59 11.39 -22.04
CA LYS A 267 2.99 11.03 -22.20
C LYS A 267 3.92 12.10 -21.68
N THR A 268 3.69 13.34 -22.06
CA THR A 268 4.54 14.48 -21.71
C THR A 268 4.52 14.73 -20.19
N PHE A 269 3.33 14.69 -19.57
CA PHE A 269 3.24 14.76 -18.12
C PHE A 269 4.05 13.65 -17.45
N CYS A 270 3.79 12.39 -17.82
CA CYS A 270 4.46 11.24 -17.22
C CYS A 270 5.98 11.26 -17.44
N GLN A 271 6.44 11.64 -18.62
CA GLN A 271 7.86 11.76 -18.92
C GLN A 271 8.53 12.84 -18.07
N THR A 272 7.87 14.00 -17.93
CA THR A 272 8.38 15.09 -17.07
C THR A 272 8.49 14.64 -15.63
N VAL A 273 7.49 13.93 -15.10
CA VAL A 273 7.51 13.35 -13.75
C VAL A 273 8.62 12.33 -13.60
N GLN A 274 8.79 11.40 -14.56
CA GLN A 274 9.87 10.40 -14.49
C GLN A 274 11.26 11.01 -14.57
N ASN A 275 11.44 12.07 -15.36
CA ASN A 275 12.71 12.80 -15.45
C ASN A 275 13.12 13.43 -14.10
N SER A 276 12.17 13.68 -13.19
CA SER A 276 12.44 14.14 -11.82
C SER A 276 12.72 12.98 -10.83
N GLY A 277 12.73 11.73 -11.29
CA GLY A 277 12.97 10.55 -10.46
C GLY A 277 11.71 10.02 -9.73
N ILE A 278 10.52 10.54 -10.06
CA ILE A 278 9.24 10.11 -9.46
C ILE A 278 8.57 9.10 -10.41
N SER A 279 8.00 8.03 -9.87
CA SER A 279 7.17 7.11 -10.66
C SER A 279 5.91 7.82 -11.16
N ALA A 280 5.58 7.63 -12.43
CA ALA A 280 4.46 8.31 -13.07
C ALA A 280 3.36 7.34 -13.52
N GLY A 281 2.13 7.83 -13.59
CA GLY A 281 0.99 7.07 -14.10
C GLY A 281 -0.12 7.94 -14.66
N VAL A 282 -1.07 7.27 -15.29
CA VAL A 282 -2.25 7.87 -15.90
C VAL A 282 -3.50 7.28 -15.27
N TYR A 283 -4.38 8.14 -14.78
CA TYR A 283 -5.74 7.78 -14.37
C TYR A 283 -6.72 8.19 -15.47
N SER A 284 -7.63 7.29 -15.76
CA SER A 284 -8.83 7.55 -16.54
C SER A 284 -9.88 6.46 -16.33
N ASN A 285 -11.11 6.71 -16.80
CA ASN A 285 -12.14 5.68 -16.83
C ASN A 285 -11.95 4.74 -18.03
N LYS A 286 -12.60 3.56 -17.95
CA LYS A 286 -12.55 2.52 -18.98
C LYS A 286 -12.85 3.04 -20.39
N ASN A 287 -13.89 3.88 -20.54
CA ASN A 287 -14.31 4.36 -21.86
C ASN A 287 -13.25 5.29 -22.48
N TRP A 288 -12.67 6.18 -21.68
CA TRP A 288 -11.62 7.07 -22.15
C TRP A 288 -10.33 6.31 -22.50
N PHE A 289 -9.96 5.31 -21.69
CA PHE A 289 -8.82 4.45 -22.04
C PHE A 289 -9.02 3.68 -23.36
N ASN A 290 -10.24 3.27 -23.66
CA ASN A 290 -10.53 2.57 -24.92
C ASN A 290 -10.63 3.52 -26.12
N GLU A 291 -11.27 4.69 -25.93
CA GLU A 291 -11.73 5.51 -27.05
C GLU A 291 -10.96 6.82 -27.22
N LYS A 292 -10.53 7.43 -26.10
CA LYS A 292 -9.98 8.80 -26.07
C LYS A 292 -8.48 8.87 -25.81
N ILE A 293 -7.82 7.74 -25.55
CA ILE A 293 -6.40 7.65 -25.26
C ILE A 293 -5.84 6.43 -26.02
N SER A 294 -4.66 6.57 -26.64
CA SER A 294 -3.92 5.45 -27.22
C SER A 294 -3.16 4.69 -26.14
N THR A 295 -3.89 4.01 -25.24
CA THR A 295 -3.39 3.45 -23.98
C THR A 295 -2.25 2.43 -24.18
N GLY A 296 -2.26 1.68 -25.29
CA GLY A 296 -1.17 0.75 -25.64
C GLY A 296 0.20 1.42 -25.75
N THR A 297 0.26 2.73 -25.96
CA THR A 297 1.51 3.50 -26.02
C THR A 297 1.96 4.05 -24.66
N LEU A 298 1.19 3.81 -23.60
CA LEU A 298 1.44 4.30 -22.23
C LEU A 298 1.92 3.19 -21.29
N THR A 299 2.29 2.01 -21.81
CA THR A 299 2.61 0.82 -21.01
C THR A 299 3.89 0.94 -20.16
N SER A 300 4.73 1.95 -20.42
CA SER A 300 5.88 2.31 -19.56
C SER A 300 5.48 3.06 -18.30
N TYR A 301 4.25 3.54 -18.20
CA TYR A 301 3.70 4.24 -17.06
C TYR A 301 2.70 3.36 -16.30
N ARG A 302 2.37 3.72 -15.06
CA ARG A 302 1.35 3.02 -14.29
C ARG A 302 -0.03 3.41 -14.79
N ILE A 303 -0.95 2.44 -14.82
CA ILE A 303 -2.33 2.65 -15.24
C ILE A 303 -3.25 2.52 -14.02
N TRP A 304 -3.98 3.58 -13.76
CA TRP A 304 -5.01 3.62 -12.72
C TRP A 304 -6.38 3.69 -13.40
N LEU A 305 -7.05 2.56 -13.41
CA LEU A 305 -8.34 2.36 -14.09
C LEU A 305 -9.51 2.75 -13.18
N ALA A 306 -10.40 3.60 -13.65
CA ALA A 306 -11.72 3.76 -13.07
C ALA A 306 -12.77 2.92 -13.83
N GLN A 307 -13.40 2.02 -13.12
CA GLN A 307 -14.54 1.25 -13.58
C GLN A 307 -15.36 0.78 -12.39
N TYR A 308 -16.52 1.38 -12.18
CA TYR A 308 -17.40 1.08 -11.04
C TYR A 308 -18.19 -0.20 -11.31
N ALA A 309 -17.66 -1.32 -10.89
CA ALA A 309 -18.20 -2.65 -11.13
C ALA A 309 -17.71 -3.62 -10.03
N SER A 310 -18.30 -4.81 -9.98
CA SER A 310 -17.85 -5.88 -9.08
C SER A 310 -16.54 -6.54 -9.54
N ALA A 311 -16.21 -6.41 -10.82
CA ALA A 311 -14.96 -6.84 -11.42
C ALA A 311 -14.66 -5.98 -12.65
N PRO A 312 -13.39 -5.65 -12.94
CA PRO A 312 -13.05 -4.90 -14.14
C PRO A 312 -13.25 -5.76 -15.39
N THR A 313 -13.78 -5.13 -16.43
CA THR A 313 -13.91 -5.73 -17.79
C THR A 313 -12.99 -5.03 -18.80
N TYR A 314 -12.12 -4.13 -18.35
CA TYR A 314 -11.10 -3.50 -19.16
C TYR A 314 -10.00 -4.49 -19.49
N SER A 315 -9.61 -4.56 -20.76
CA SER A 315 -8.65 -5.54 -21.27
C SER A 315 -7.66 -4.97 -22.29
N ALA A 316 -7.70 -3.67 -22.58
CA ALA A 316 -6.83 -3.07 -23.60
C ALA A 316 -5.34 -3.06 -23.16
N THR A 317 -5.08 -2.91 -21.86
CA THR A 317 -3.73 -3.02 -21.28
C THR A 317 -3.85 -3.60 -19.86
N ARG A 318 -2.68 -3.84 -19.19
CA ARG A 318 -2.69 -4.05 -17.74
C ARG A 318 -3.17 -2.78 -17.04
N TYR A 319 -3.64 -2.92 -15.82
CA TYR A 319 -3.83 -1.81 -14.88
C TYR A 319 -3.15 -2.17 -13.55
N ASP A 320 -2.58 -1.16 -12.90
CA ASP A 320 -1.82 -1.31 -11.65
C ASP A 320 -2.69 -0.95 -10.44
N LEU A 321 -3.65 -0.02 -10.64
CA LEU A 321 -4.67 0.35 -9.67
C LEU A 321 -6.06 0.30 -10.32
N TRP A 322 -7.05 0.00 -9.52
CA TRP A 322 -8.46 -0.01 -9.93
C TRP A 322 -9.32 0.76 -8.93
N GLN A 323 -9.91 1.88 -9.40
CA GLN A 323 -10.96 2.60 -8.67
C GLN A 323 -12.29 1.93 -8.99
N TYR A 324 -12.86 1.26 -8.00
CA TYR A 324 -14.04 0.40 -8.20
C TYR A 324 -15.34 1.00 -7.71
N SER A 325 -15.30 2.09 -6.95
CA SER A 325 -16.49 2.76 -6.40
C SER A 325 -16.19 4.21 -6.04
N SER A 326 -17.14 5.10 -6.28
CA SER A 326 -17.15 6.48 -5.78
C SER A 326 -18.10 6.68 -4.60
N LYS A 327 -18.60 5.59 -4.02
CA LYS A 327 -19.63 5.61 -2.96
C LYS A 327 -19.18 4.87 -1.70
N GLY A 328 -17.87 4.73 -1.51
CA GLY A 328 -17.30 4.08 -0.34
C GLY A 328 -17.62 4.85 0.95
N LYS A 329 -17.61 4.13 2.06
CA LYS A 329 -17.72 4.69 3.40
C LYS A 329 -16.53 4.22 4.21
N VAL A 330 -15.71 5.17 4.65
CA VAL A 330 -14.50 4.91 5.42
C VAL A 330 -14.56 5.75 6.71
N SER A 331 -14.30 5.13 7.83
CA SER A 331 -14.24 5.84 9.12
C SER A 331 -13.22 6.97 9.04
N GLY A 332 -13.55 8.13 9.55
CA GLY A 332 -12.69 9.32 9.50
C GLY A 332 -12.95 10.24 8.30
N ILE A 333 -13.82 9.85 7.36
CA ILE A 333 -14.23 10.68 6.22
C ILE A 333 -15.73 10.92 6.27
N SER A 334 -16.14 12.17 6.20
CA SER A 334 -17.54 12.55 6.10
C SER A 334 -18.01 12.38 4.65
N GLY A 335 -19.10 11.64 4.44
CA GLY A 335 -19.66 11.43 3.11
C GLY A 335 -19.11 10.22 2.37
N ASN A 336 -19.13 10.28 1.05
CA ASN A 336 -18.57 9.23 0.17
C ASN A 336 -17.10 9.49 -0.10
N VAL A 337 -16.38 8.41 -0.38
CA VAL A 337 -14.99 8.45 -0.79
C VAL A 337 -14.75 7.44 -1.91
N ASP A 338 -13.82 7.75 -2.80
CA ASP A 338 -13.42 6.88 -3.89
C ASP A 338 -12.57 5.72 -3.36
N MET A 339 -12.98 4.50 -3.73
CA MET A 339 -12.38 3.26 -3.24
C MET A 339 -11.53 2.61 -4.32
N ASN A 340 -10.35 2.20 -3.92
CA ASN A 340 -9.34 1.69 -4.83
C ASN A 340 -8.74 0.36 -4.38
N ILE A 341 -8.25 -0.42 -5.34
CA ILE A 341 -7.36 -1.55 -5.12
C ILE A 341 -6.06 -1.29 -5.88
N SER A 342 -4.95 -1.47 -5.21
CA SER A 342 -3.64 -1.52 -5.84
C SER A 342 -3.18 -2.95 -6.01
N TYR A 343 -2.71 -3.30 -7.20
CA TYR A 343 -2.00 -4.53 -7.51
C TYR A 343 -0.49 -4.31 -7.59
N MET A 344 -0.03 -3.13 -7.17
CA MET A 344 1.38 -2.80 -7.05
C MET A 344 1.92 -3.40 -5.75
N ASN A 345 3.01 -4.14 -5.85
CA ASN A 345 3.75 -4.70 -4.70
C ASN A 345 4.64 -3.66 -4.04
#